data_db9c1c061fad17b58cf0811c4ab53d7a
#
_entry.id   db9c1c061fad17b58cf0811c4ab53d7a
#
_cell.length_a   1.000
_cell.length_b   1.000
_cell.length_c   1.000
_cell.angle_alpha   90.00
_cell.angle_beta   90.00
_cell.angle_gamma   90.00
#
_symmetry.space_group_name_H-M   'P 1'
#
loop_
_entity.id
_entity.type
_entity.pdbx_description
1 polymer ?
#
loop_
_entity_poly.entity_id
_entity_poly.type
_entity_poly.pdbx_seq_one_letter_code
_entity_poly.pdbx_strand_id
1 'polypeptide(L)'
;MYLFIYNLIFFILSPFLIFTGLIKSFYSTLYKKKFLDYVGISXTSKIASTCVHCSSLGEINGAVNLLQEINKKANLIISVGTISGYKRAKELFKDNXIIFLPIDLSFIINXWLKRNNIKSLIIYETEIWPNLYKTCKNQNVKVCLVNARISKNNLHKFFYSSLVQHALNKCDFILCKSNYEKEKFDSLXILPKILNLGXLKYDYFERNKTTIKRNHYSKKIILFASLYKNEHKILFNVLNKIYRKGFIAVIAPRHISQAEKIYNFLTLNDFNVGLYSETGDSFEDYEIIIIDSFGKLKNFYNLSSLTFVGGSLTKRGVQNILEPISFENPVIIGPNIENXHEEIMNLKNDNGILYGXNIVEIENYFETALNDIESFKKIGVNGKKSIEGFXGVTKEYIDFLTQNNLIL
;
A
#
# COMPACT_ATOMS: atom_id res chain seq x y z
N MET A 1 -8.20 19.20 26.36
CA MET A 1 -7.70 20.35 25.58
C MET A 1 -7.51 20.00 24.09
N TYR A 2 -6.65 19.06 23.70
CA TYR A 2 -6.33 18.77 22.28
C TYR A 2 -7.52 18.34 21.44
N LEU A 3 -8.40 17.48 21.96
CA LEU A 3 -9.63 17.08 21.25
C LEU A 3 -10.58 18.25 21.07
N PHE A 4 -10.65 19.16 22.03
CA PHE A 4 -11.48 20.38 21.93
C PHE A 4 -10.96 21.27 20.79
N ILE A 5 -9.63 21.50 20.73
CA ILE A 5 -9.00 22.30 19.65
C ILE A 5 -9.26 21.62 18.30
N TYR A 6 -9.05 20.29 18.21
CA TYR A 6 -9.33 19.51 17.01
C TYR A 6 -10.78 19.71 16.55
N ASN A 7 -11.74 19.59 17.49
CA ASN A 7 -13.16 19.72 17.18
C ASN A 7 -13.53 21.14 16.74
N LEU A 8 -12.93 22.15 17.37
CA LEU A 8 -13.16 23.56 17.01
C LEU A 8 -12.66 23.82 15.57
N ILE A 9 -11.43 23.39 15.25
CA ILE A 9 -10.85 23.52 13.90
C ILE A 9 -11.74 22.77 12.88
N PHE A 10 -12.09 21.52 13.19
CA PHE A 10 -12.88 20.68 12.30
C PHE A 10 -14.30 21.26 12.08
N PHE A 11 -14.90 21.82 13.12
CA PHE A 11 -16.23 22.46 13.04
C PHE A 11 -16.17 23.70 12.12
N ILE A 12 -15.12 24.52 12.24
CA ILE A 12 -14.93 25.71 11.39
C ILE A 12 -14.68 25.30 9.92
N LEU A 13 -13.91 24.24 9.68
CA LEU A 13 -13.56 23.79 8.33
C LEU A 13 -14.68 22.96 7.69
N SER A 14 -15.54 22.32 8.48
CA SER A 14 -16.54 21.36 7.96
C SER A 14 -17.54 21.99 6.99
N PRO A 15 -18.04 23.23 7.16
CA PRO A 15 -18.94 23.82 6.15
C PRO A 15 -18.24 23.95 4.78
N PHE A 16 -16.96 24.31 4.76
CA PHE A 16 -16.19 24.43 3.52
C PHE A 16 -15.99 23.06 2.87
N LEU A 17 -15.65 22.02 3.67
CA LEU A 17 -15.48 20.65 3.19
C LEU A 17 -16.80 20.09 2.64
N ILE A 18 -17.92 20.34 3.32
CA ILE A 18 -19.25 19.90 2.90
C ILE A 18 -19.64 20.63 1.59
N PHE A 19 -19.38 21.93 1.50
CA PHE A 19 -19.69 22.75 0.32
C PHE A 19 -18.91 22.27 -0.90
N THR A 20 -17.59 22.02 -0.76
CA THR A 20 -16.78 21.51 -1.87
C THR A 20 -17.21 20.09 -2.27
N GLY A 21 -17.60 19.26 -1.31
CA GLY A 21 -18.18 17.94 -1.56
C GLY A 21 -19.49 18.01 -2.33
N LEU A 22 -20.36 18.97 -1.94
CA LEU A 22 -21.64 19.21 -2.62
C LEU A 22 -21.41 19.63 -4.09
N ILE A 23 -20.51 20.57 -4.34
CA ILE A 23 -20.17 20.99 -5.72
C ILE A 23 -19.71 19.75 -6.54
N LYS A 24 -18.78 18.97 -5.99
CA LYS A 24 -18.28 17.76 -6.68
C LYS A 24 -19.38 16.75 -6.94
N SER A 25 -20.43 16.70 -6.11
CA SER A 25 -21.54 15.75 -6.26
C SER A 25 -22.32 15.95 -7.59
N PHE A 26 -22.22 17.13 -8.20
CA PHE A 26 -22.85 17.41 -9.49
C PHE A 26 -22.05 16.87 -10.68
N TYR A 27 -20.78 16.47 -10.47
CA TYR A 27 -19.93 15.99 -11.58
C TYR A 27 -20.22 14.53 -11.99
N SER A 28 -20.67 13.69 -11.03
CA SER A 28 -20.99 12.29 -11.35
C SER A 28 -21.79 11.62 -10.23
N THR A 29 -22.48 10.52 -10.58
CA THR A 29 -23.24 9.70 -9.60
C THR A 29 -22.32 9.17 -8.48
N LEU A 30 -21.06 8.88 -8.80
CA LEU A 30 -20.10 8.37 -7.81
C LEU A 30 -19.67 9.47 -6.82
N TYR A 31 -19.46 10.70 -7.29
CA TYR A 31 -19.20 11.84 -6.39
C TYR A 31 -20.44 12.17 -5.54
N LYS A 32 -21.64 12.03 -6.10
CA LYS A 32 -22.90 12.19 -5.35
C LYS A 32 -22.98 11.15 -4.22
N LYS A 33 -22.72 9.88 -4.54
CA LYS A 33 -22.65 8.82 -3.51
C LYS A 33 -21.62 9.15 -2.44
N LYS A 34 -20.41 9.54 -2.84
CA LYS A 34 -19.34 9.91 -1.90
C LYS A 34 -19.79 11.03 -0.97
N PHE A 35 -20.47 12.06 -1.50
CA PHE A 35 -20.98 13.17 -0.71
C PHE A 35 -22.02 12.71 0.31
N LEU A 36 -23.00 11.88 -0.12
CA LEU A 36 -24.05 11.36 0.76
C LEU A 36 -23.46 10.53 1.92
N ASP A 37 -22.52 9.65 1.61
CA ASP A 37 -21.81 8.85 2.63
C ASP A 37 -21.03 9.77 3.57
N TYR A 38 -20.36 10.81 3.04
CA TYR A 38 -19.53 11.76 3.76
C TYR A 38 -20.34 12.54 4.82
N VAL A 39 -21.61 12.84 4.52
CA VAL A 39 -22.51 13.50 5.49
C VAL A 39 -23.37 12.49 6.27
N GLY A 40 -23.04 11.20 6.23
CA GLY A 40 -23.70 10.16 7.03
C GLY A 40 -25.01 9.63 6.46
N ILE A 41 -25.37 9.96 5.20
CA ILE A 41 -26.65 9.57 4.56
C ILE A 41 -26.38 8.41 3.58
N SER A 42 -25.75 7.38 4.07
CA SER A 42 -25.47 6.20 3.24
C SER A 42 -26.50 5.09 3.41
N UNK A 43 -26.36 4.25 2.52
CA UNK A 43 -27.18 3.18 2.52
C UNK A 43 -27.50 2.81 3.87
N THR A 44 -28.24 1.80 3.97
CA THR A 44 -28.64 1.26 5.25
C THR A 44 -28.52 -0.26 5.25
N SER A 45 -28.06 -0.79 6.36
CA SER A 45 -28.07 -2.24 6.60
C SER A 45 -28.95 -2.53 7.82
N LYS A 46 -29.89 -3.45 7.68
CA LYS A 46 -30.73 -3.94 8.80
C LYS A 46 -29.99 -5.03 9.59
N ILE A 47 -29.01 -5.67 8.97
CA ILE A 47 -28.25 -6.78 9.56
C ILE A 47 -27.05 -6.20 10.32
N ALA A 48 -26.76 -6.76 11.49
CA ALA A 48 -25.54 -6.43 12.24
C ALA A 48 -24.32 -6.66 11.35
N SER A 49 -23.42 -5.68 11.31
CA SER A 49 -22.37 -5.66 10.29
C SER A 49 -20.98 -5.49 10.93
N THR A 50 -20.02 -6.24 10.36
CA THR A 50 -18.59 -5.98 10.55
C THR A 50 -18.16 -5.03 9.45
N CYS A 51 -17.67 -3.84 9.82
CA CYS A 51 -17.17 -2.87 8.85
C CYS A 51 -15.64 -2.94 8.80
N VAL A 52 -15.09 -3.10 7.59
CA VAL A 52 -13.64 -3.02 7.38
C VAL A 52 -13.32 -1.76 6.57
N HIS A 53 -12.52 -0.88 7.15
CA HIS A 53 -12.09 0.36 6.50
C HIS A 53 -10.73 0.17 5.83
N CYS A 54 -10.67 0.38 4.51
CA CYS A 54 -9.45 0.42 3.70
C CYS A 54 -9.48 1.71 2.89
N SER A 55 -8.69 2.69 3.25
CA SER A 55 -8.77 4.05 2.71
C SER A 55 -8.54 4.12 1.20
N SER A 56 -7.62 3.31 0.68
CA SER A 56 -7.09 3.44 -0.69
C SER A 56 -7.14 2.14 -1.49
N LEU A 57 -6.92 2.24 -2.79
CA LEU A 57 -6.79 1.11 -3.71
C LEU A 57 -5.69 0.12 -3.24
N GLY A 58 -4.55 0.66 -2.78
CA GLY A 58 -3.42 -0.16 -2.30
C GLY A 58 -3.78 -0.95 -1.05
N GLU A 59 -4.57 -0.35 -0.15
CA GLU A 59 -5.02 -1.02 1.07
C GLU A 59 -6.08 -2.10 0.76
N ILE A 60 -7.01 -1.84 -0.17
CA ILE A 60 -7.98 -2.85 -0.64
C ILE A 60 -7.23 -4.08 -1.17
N ASN A 61 -6.23 -3.85 -2.03
CA ASN A 61 -5.43 -4.96 -2.58
C ASN A 61 -4.68 -5.73 -1.48
N GLY A 62 -4.12 -5.00 -0.51
CA GLY A 62 -3.40 -5.61 0.61
C GLY A 62 -4.30 -6.38 1.58
N ALA A 63 -5.56 -5.98 1.68
CA ALA A 63 -6.54 -6.56 2.60
C ALA A 63 -7.42 -7.65 1.95
N VAL A 64 -7.27 -7.91 0.63
CA VAL A 64 -8.25 -8.72 -0.12
C VAL A 64 -8.51 -10.09 0.50
N ASN A 65 -7.45 -10.78 0.94
CA ASN A 65 -7.60 -12.11 1.57
C ASN A 65 -8.36 -12.01 2.89
N LEU A 66 -8.01 -11.03 3.72
CA LEU A 66 -8.71 -10.76 4.99
C LEU A 66 -10.20 -10.46 4.74
N LEU A 67 -10.49 -9.58 3.78
CA LEU A 67 -11.87 -9.22 3.40
C LEU A 67 -12.66 -10.43 2.91
N GLN A 68 -12.06 -11.29 2.09
CA GLN A 68 -12.70 -12.52 1.59
C GLN A 68 -13.04 -13.48 2.73
N GLU A 69 -12.13 -13.65 3.68
CA GLU A 69 -12.36 -14.56 4.81
C GLU A 69 -13.42 -13.99 5.78
N ILE A 70 -13.41 -12.68 6.04
CA ILE A 70 -14.46 -12.04 6.86
C ILE A 70 -15.82 -12.19 6.16
N ASN A 71 -15.88 -11.97 4.83
CA ASN A 71 -17.12 -12.05 4.05
C ASN A 71 -17.79 -13.43 4.08
N LYS A 72 -17.01 -14.48 4.32
CA LYS A 72 -17.55 -15.85 4.47
C LYS A 72 -18.24 -16.06 5.84
N LYS A 73 -17.90 -15.23 6.83
CA LYS A 73 -18.29 -15.44 8.23
C LYS A 73 -19.28 -14.38 8.76
N ALA A 74 -19.35 -13.20 8.12
CA ALA A 74 -20.07 -12.03 8.64
C ALA A 74 -20.69 -11.21 7.52
N ASN A 75 -21.69 -10.40 7.87
CA ASN A 75 -22.19 -9.37 6.97
C ASN A 75 -21.15 -8.26 6.85
N LEU A 76 -20.34 -8.32 5.81
CA LEU A 76 -19.21 -7.42 5.59
C LEU A 76 -19.65 -6.13 4.89
N ILE A 77 -19.35 -5.00 5.51
CA ILE A 77 -19.38 -3.67 4.88
C ILE A 77 -17.93 -3.22 4.66
N ILE A 78 -17.62 -2.76 3.46
CA ILE A 78 -16.28 -2.22 3.15
C ILE A 78 -16.38 -0.69 3.10
N SER A 79 -15.63 -0.02 3.98
CA SER A 79 -15.53 1.43 4.00
C SER A 79 -14.25 1.89 3.29
N VAL A 80 -14.34 2.97 2.51
CA VAL A 80 -13.19 3.49 1.73
C VAL A 80 -13.06 5.01 1.87
N GLY A 81 -11.84 5.53 1.65
CA GLY A 81 -11.58 6.97 1.65
C GLY A 81 -11.54 7.59 0.25
N THR A 82 -11.18 6.80 -0.77
CA THR A 82 -10.89 7.30 -2.13
C THR A 82 -11.81 6.70 -3.19
N ILE A 83 -12.00 7.44 -4.30
CA ILE A 83 -12.74 6.97 -5.48
C ILE A 83 -12.10 5.72 -6.08
N SER A 84 -10.76 5.68 -6.16
CA SER A 84 -10.03 4.51 -6.69
C SER A 84 -10.21 3.30 -5.78
N GLY A 85 -10.19 3.50 -4.46
CA GLY A 85 -10.50 2.44 -3.47
C GLY A 85 -11.93 1.91 -3.66
N TYR A 86 -12.90 2.81 -3.84
CA TYR A 86 -14.31 2.43 -4.09
C TYR A 86 -14.45 1.55 -5.34
N LYS A 87 -13.87 2.00 -6.46
CA LYS A 87 -13.93 1.25 -7.72
C LYS A 87 -13.31 -0.14 -7.57
N ARG A 88 -12.15 -0.22 -6.92
CA ARG A 88 -11.46 -1.50 -6.69
C ARG A 88 -12.25 -2.43 -5.76
N ALA A 89 -12.80 -1.88 -4.68
CA ALA A 89 -13.62 -2.68 -3.76
C ALA A 89 -14.88 -3.21 -4.49
N LYS A 90 -15.54 -2.39 -5.30
CA LYS A 90 -16.74 -2.78 -6.04
C LYS A 90 -16.44 -3.84 -7.12
N GLU A 91 -15.26 -3.78 -7.72
CA GLU A 91 -14.79 -4.79 -8.66
C GLU A 91 -14.63 -6.17 -8.00
N LEU A 92 -14.05 -6.20 -6.80
CA LEU A 92 -13.72 -7.44 -6.08
C LEU A 92 -14.89 -7.98 -5.25
N PHE A 93 -15.77 -7.12 -4.75
CA PHE A 93 -16.84 -7.43 -3.79
C PHE A 93 -18.17 -6.84 -4.30
N LYS A 94 -18.65 -7.36 -5.43
CA LYS A 94 -19.82 -6.82 -6.16
C LYS A 94 -21.08 -6.78 -5.32
N ASP A 95 -21.27 -7.76 -4.45
CA ASP A 95 -22.50 -7.96 -3.68
C ASP A 95 -22.47 -7.30 -2.30
N ASN A 96 -21.31 -6.77 -1.93
CA ASN A 96 -21.14 -6.13 -0.61
C ASN A 96 -21.49 -4.63 -0.62
N UNK A 97 -21.84 -3.90 0.53
CA UNK A 97 -22.00 -2.65 0.71
C UNK A 97 -20.74 -2.03 0.71
N ILE A 98 -20.53 -1.21 -0.12
CA ILE A 98 -19.30 -0.41 -0.13
C ILE A 98 -19.71 1.04 0.08
N ILE A 99 -19.13 1.68 1.10
CA ILE A 99 -19.48 3.03 1.54
C ILE A 99 -18.22 3.86 1.72
N PHE A 100 -18.36 5.19 1.66
CA PHE A 100 -17.23 6.07 2.00
C PHE A 100 -17.25 6.38 3.49
N LEU A 101 -16.05 6.60 4.06
CA LEU A 101 -15.89 7.01 5.45
C LEU A 101 -16.52 8.42 5.62
N PRO A 102 -17.32 8.65 6.67
CA PRO A 102 -17.93 9.96 6.88
C PRO A 102 -16.90 10.99 7.39
N ILE A 103 -17.26 12.26 7.29
CA ILE A 103 -16.48 13.34 7.92
C ILE A 103 -16.41 13.13 9.45
N ASP A 104 -15.28 13.49 10.06
CA ASP A 104 -15.00 13.18 11.47
C ASP A 104 -15.75 14.13 12.43
N LEU A 105 -17.08 14.18 12.31
CA LEU A 105 -17.99 14.89 13.23
C LEU A 105 -18.86 13.86 13.96
N SER A 106 -18.84 13.90 15.29
CA SER A 106 -19.47 12.86 16.14
C SER A 106 -20.92 12.57 15.78
N PHE A 107 -21.71 13.60 15.47
CA PHE A 107 -23.13 13.40 15.14
C PHE A 107 -23.32 12.72 13.77
N ILE A 108 -22.45 13.01 12.81
CA ILE A 108 -22.46 12.36 11.47
C ILE A 108 -22.03 10.90 11.61
N ILE A 109 -20.97 10.66 12.35
CA ILE A 109 -20.47 9.30 12.62
C ILE A 109 -21.55 8.47 13.30
N ASN A 110 -22.21 9.05 14.28
CA ASN A 110 -23.33 8.37 14.96
C ASN A 110 -24.46 7.98 13.99
N UNK A 111 -24.72 8.71 13.09
CA UNK A 111 -25.60 8.48 12.10
C UNK A 111 -25.18 7.46 11.23
N TRP A 112 -24.01 7.47 10.84
CA TRP A 112 -23.37 6.48 9.93
C TRP A 112 -23.33 5.08 10.57
N LEU A 113 -22.87 4.98 11.81
CA LEU A 113 -22.82 3.70 12.55
C LEU A 113 -24.20 3.06 12.69
N LYS A 114 -25.19 3.85 13.06
CA LYS A 114 -26.58 3.37 13.29
C LYS A 114 -27.25 2.95 11.99
N ARG A 115 -27.14 3.76 10.94
CA ARG A 115 -27.79 3.48 9.64
C ARG A 115 -27.23 2.20 9.01
N ASN A 116 -25.94 1.92 9.21
CA ASN A 116 -25.28 0.73 8.67
C ASN A 116 -25.23 -0.43 9.68
N ASN A 117 -25.83 -0.25 10.85
CA ASN A 117 -25.88 -1.26 11.94
C ASN A 117 -24.49 -1.86 12.21
N ILE A 118 -23.47 -1.00 12.26
CA ILE A 118 -22.07 -1.40 12.47
C ILE A 118 -21.86 -1.76 13.94
N LYS A 119 -21.39 -2.97 14.20
CA LYS A 119 -21.11 -3.51 15.54
C LYS A 119 -19.61 -3.64 15.81
N SER A 120 -18.82 -3.74 14.75
CA SER A 120 -17.35 -3.74 14.83
C SER A 120 -16.77 -2.98 13.65
N LEU A 121 -15.69 -2.25 13.92
CA LEU A 121 -14.95 -1.48 12.93
C LEU A 121 -13.50 -1.95 12.93
N ILE A 122 -13.07 -2.53 11.82
CA ILE A 122 -11.71 -3.01 11.61
C ILE A 122 -11.04 -2.00 10.66
N ILE A 123 -9.93 -1.40 11.06
CA ILE A 123 -9.24 -0.38 10.25
C ILE A 123 -7.92 -0.99 9.76
N TYR A 124 -7.76 -1.06 8.45
CA TYR A 124 -6.54 -1.57 7.81
C TYR A 124 -5.46 -0.49 7.81
N GLU A 125 -4.27 -0.86 8.25
CA GLU A 125 -3.14 0.05 8.56
C GLU A 125 -3.52 1.00 9.70
N THR A 126 -3.24 2.31 9.59
CA THR A 126 -3.55 3.23 10.70
C THR A 126 -4.05 4.56 10.16
N GLU A 127 -5.32 4.83 10.37
CA GLU A 127 -5.92 6.15 10.17
C GLU A 127 -6.42 6.66 11.53
N ILE A 128 -6.06 7.88 11.86
CA ILE A 128 -6.41 8.48 13.16
C ILE A 128 -7.52 9.51 12.95
N TRP A 129 -8.74 9.13 13.36
CA TRP A 129 -9.94 9.94 13.32
C TRP A 129 -10.51 10.02 14.74
N PRO A 130 -10.11 11.02 15.56
CA PRO A 130 -10.43 11.03 17.00
C PRO A 130 -11.91 10.93 17.35
N ASN A 131 -12.79 11.57 16.57
CA ASN A 131 -14.24 11.49 16.83
C ASN A 131 -14.82 10.14 16.40
N LEU A 132 -14.30 9.52 15.33
CA LEU A 132 -14.69 8.17 14.91
C LEU A 132 -14.44 7.17 16.05
N TYR A 133 -13.23 7.14 16.57
CA TYR A 133 -12.85 6.23 17.67
C TYR A 133 -13.69 6.49 18.93
N LYS A 134 -13.85 7.77 19.29
CA LYS A 134 -14.66 8.18 20.45
C LYS A 134 -16.12 7.75 20.28
N THR A 135 -16.72 7.99 19.11
CA THR A 135 -18.12 7.66 18.85
C THR A 135 -18.35 6.15 18.83
N CYS A 136 -17.42 5.39 18.24
CA CYS A 136 -17.45 3.91 18.29
C CYS A 136 -17.50 3.42 19.74
N LYS A 137 -16.59 3.90 20.58
CA LYS A 137 -16.55 3.54 22.01
C LYS A 137 -17.86 3.85 22.71
N ASN A 138 -18.42 5.04 22.47
CA ASN A 138 -19.70 5.50 23.07
C ASN A 138 -20.91 4.65 22.61
N GLN A 139 -20.85 4.06 21.42
CA GLN A 139 -21.91 3.22 20.84
C GLN A 139 -21.64 1.72 21.05
N ASN A 140 -20.65 1.36 21.85
CA ASN A 140 -20.23 -0.04 22.08
C ASN A 140 -19.85 -0.77 20.78
N VAL A 141 -19.30 -0.03 19.80
CA VAL A 141 -18.76 -0.58 18.56
C VAL A 141 -17.27 -0.88 18.83
N LYS A 142 -16.88 -2.14 18.72
CA LYS A 142 -15.47 -2.55 18.91
C LYS A 142 -14.61 -2.00 17.77
N VAL A 143 -13.41 -1.52 18.10
CA VAL A 143 -12.46 -0.98 17.12
C VAL A 143 -11.15 -1.76 17.18
N CYS A 144 -10.69 -2.25 16.02
CA CYS A 144 -9.43 -2.99 15.89
C CYS A 144 -8.63 -2.45 14.71
N LEU A 145 -7.36 -2.10 14.94
CA LEU A 145 -6.42 -1.85 13.84
C LEU A 145 -5.81 -3.17 13.41
N VAL A 146 -5.77 -3.42 12.10
CA VAL A 146 -5.13 -4.61 11.51
C VAL A 146 -4.02 -4.18 10.54
N ASN A 147 -2.96 -4.97 10.44
CA ASN A 147 -1.78 -4.63 9.64
C ASN A 147 -1.23 -3.26 10.06
N ALA A 148 -1.32 -2.94 11.36
CA ALA A 148 -1.09 -1.60 11.88
C ALA A 148 0.38 -1.18 11.71
N ARG A 149 0.57 0.10 11.36
CA ARG A 149 1.89 0.74 11.25
C ARG A 149 1.77 2.23 11.58
N ILE A 150 2.81 2.83 12.13
CA ILE A 150 2.79 4.24 12.47
C ILE A 150 4.14 4.91 12.13
N SER A 151 4.07 6.12 11.56
CA SER A 151 5.27 6.88 11.21
C SER A 151 5.85 7.62 12.42
N LYS A 152 7.13 7.41 12.71
CA LYS A 152 7.84 8.14 13.77
C LYS A 152 7.88 9.65 13.52
N ASN A 153 7.97 10.07 12.26
CA ASN A 153 8.15 11.49 11.89
C ASN A 153 7.03 12.40 12.38
N ASN A 154 5.83 11.87 12.56
CA ASN A 154 4.68 12.65 13.05
C ASN A 154 4.53 12.58 14.56
N LEU A 155 5.07 11.56 15.22
CA LEU A 155 4.93 11.36 16.67
C LEU A 155 5.75 12.38 17.49
N HIS A 156 6.76 13.00 16.89
CA HIS A 156 7.56 14.04 17.56
C HIS A 156 6.78 15.36 17.75
N LYS A 157 5.66 15.55 17.04
CA LYS A 157 4.80 16.72 17.19
C LYS A 157 3.85 16.51 18.37
N PHE A 158 4.05 17.23 19.45
CA PHE A 158 3.32 17.05 20.73
C PHE A 158 1.80 17.05 20.56
N PHE A 159 1.27 18.01 19.79
CA PHE A 159 -0.19 18.08 19.54
C PHE A 159 -0.69 16.83 18.81
N TYR A 160 0.02 16.40 17.77
CA TYR A 160 -0.35 15.20 16.98
C TYR A 160 -0.26 13.94 17.83
N SER A 161 0.83 13.79 18.58
CA SER A 161 1.03 12.63 19.47
C SER A 161 -0.10 12.50 20.50
N SER A 162 -0.50 13.62 21.12
CA SER A 162 -1.61 13.63 22.11
C SER A 162 -2.95 13.24 21.50
N LEU A 163 -3.24 13.69 20.26
CA LEU A 163 -4.47 13.30 19.54
C LEU A 163 -4.43 11.80 19.17
N VAL A 164 -3.26 11.31 18.72
CA VAL A 164 -3.06 9.88 18.38
C VAL A 164 -3.30 9.01 19.63
N GLN A 165 -2.65 9.34 20.76
CA GLN A 165 -2.86 8.63 22.01
C GLN A 165 -4.33 8.63 22.44
N HIS A 166 -4.98 9.80 22.36
CA HIS A 166 -6.40 9.95 22.72
C HIS A 166 -7.30 9.03 21.88
N ALA A 167 -7.08 9.02 20.56
CA ALA A 167 -7.84 8.17 19.64
C ALA A 167 -7.56 6.68 19.91
N LEU A 168 -6.28 6.29 19.92
CA LEU A 168 -5.87 4.89 20.08
C LEU A 168 -6.33 4.30 21.41
N ASN A 169 -6.42 5.11 22.48
CA ASN A 169 -6.95 4.65 23.79
C ASN A 169 -8.44 4.26 23.72
N LYS A 170 -9.12 4.50 22.60
CA LYS A 170 -10.51 4.06 22.36
C LYS A 170 -10.58 2.77 21.54
N CYS A 171 -9.44 2.30 21.00
CA CYS A 171 -9.37 1.00 20.33
C CYS A 171 -9.43 -0.13 21.35
N ASP A 172 -9.93 -1.28 20.91
CA ASP A 172 -9.87 -2.51 21.70
C ASP A 172 -8.56 -3.26 21.45
N PHE A 173 -8.11 -3.31 20.18
CA PHE A 173 -6.91 -4.06 19.77
C PHE A 173 -6.13 -3.33 18.69
N ILE A 174 -4.80 -3.49 18.72
CA ILE A 174 -3.88 -3.02 17.67
C ILE A 174 -3.03 -4.22 17.24
N LEU A 175 -3.27 -4.71 16.03
CA LEU A 175 -2.59 -5.87 15.46
C LEU A 175 -1.58 -5.37 14.43
N CYS A 176 -0.32 -5.34 14.85
CA CYS A 176 0.79 -4.77 14.07
C CYS A 176 1.27 -5.75 13.00
N LYS A 177 1.81 -5.18 11.93
CA LYS A 177 2.36 -5.97 10.81
C LYS A 177 3.77 -6.51 11.10
N SER A 178 4.44 -6.06 12.18
CA SER A 178 5.82 -6.47 12.51
C SER A 178 6.15 -6.08 13.96
N ASN A 179 7.22 -6.67 14.51
CA ASN A 179 7.73 -6.30 15.84
C ASN A 179 8.23 -4.84 15.86
N TYR A 180 8.84 -4.39 14.80
CA TYR A 180 9.29 -2.99 14.67
C TYR A 180 8.11 -2.01 14.80
N GLU A 181 6.95 -2.32 14.21
CA GLU A 181 5.75 -1.50 14.36
C GLU A 181 5.17 -1.61 15.78
N LYS A 182 5.14 -2.83 16.35
CA LYS A 182 4.67 -3.06 17.72
C LYS A 182 5.45 -2.18 18.72
N GLU A 183 6.79 -2.18 18.64
CA GLU A 183 7.65 -1.36 19.51
C GLU A 183 7.29 0.14 19.43
N LYS A 184 6.95 0.64 18.27
CA LYS A 184 6.51 2.04 18.08
C LYS A 184 5.18 2.31 18.80
N PHE A 185 4.21 1.39 18.70
CA PHE A 185 2.93 1.52 19.43
C PHE A 185 3.13 1.37 20.94
N ASP A 186 3.95 0.43 21.38
CA ASP A 186 4.28 0.23 22.80
C ASP A 186 4.88 1.51 23.40
N SER A 187 5.69 2.23 22.65
CA SER A 187 6.32 3.48 23.10
C SER A 187 5.31 4.62 23.31
N LEU A 188 4.07 4.46 22.87
CA LEU A 188 3.03 5.46 23.02
C LEU A 188 2.30 5.39 24.37
N UNK A 189 2.45 4.31 25.05
CA UNK A 189 1.91 4.07 26.10
C UNK A 189 0.59 4.16 26.13
N ILE A 190 -0.14 3.49 25.38
CA ILE A 190 -1.60 3.43 25.18
C ILE A 190 -2.23 2.17 25.78
N LEU A 191 -3.54 2.21 25.98
CA LEU A 191 -4.27 1.18 26.73
C LEU A 191 -4.60 -0.10 25.96
N PRO A 192 -4.86 -0.07 24.63
CA PRO A 192 -5.28 -1.30 23.93
C PRO A 192 -4.22 -2.39 23.93
N LYS A 193 -4.64 -3.64 23.79
CA LYS A 193 -3.73 -4.77 23.63
C LYS A 193 -3.05 -4.68 22.26
N ILE A 194 -1.71 -4.67 22.27
CA ILE A 194 -0.89 -4.52 21.06
C ILE A 194 -0.19 -5.86 20.78
N LEU A 195 -0.42 -6.43 19.60
CA LEU A 195 0.16 -7.72 19.18
C LEU A 195 0.80 -7.58 17.80
N ASN A 196 1.83 -8.36 17.54
CA ASN A 196 2.37 -8.55 16.19
C ASN A 196 1.75 -9.84 15.61
N LEU A 197 1.02 -9.72 14.49
CA LEU A 197 0.48 -10.87 13.76
C LEU A 197 1.07 -11.00 12.34
N GLY A 198 1.95 -10.11 12.00
CA GLY A 198 2.61 -10.17 10.69
C GLY A 198 1.91 -9.42 9.56
N UNK A 199 2.35 -9.18 8.27
CA UNK A 199 1.98 -8.47 7.24
C UNK A 199 1.07 -9.22 6.46
N LEU A 200 -0.03 -8.89 6.44
CA LEU A 200 -1.11 -9.50 5.62
C LEU A 200 -0.77 -9.65 4.13
N LYS A 201 0.13 -8.83 3.62
CA LYS A 201 0.53 -8.85 2.20
C LYS A 201 1.26 -10.12 1.78
N TYR A 202 1.83 -10.86 2.72
CA TYR A 202 2.50 -12.14 2.37
C TYR A 202 1.49 -13.12 1.72
N ASP A 203 0.31 -13.28 2.30
CA ASP A 203 -0.71 -14.21 1.79
C ASP A 203 -1.30 -13.77 0.43
N TYR A 204 -1.29 -12.46 0.13
CA TYR A 204 -1.82 -11.94 -1.14
C TYR A 204 -1.02 -12.49 -2.33
N PHE A 205 0.31 -12.54 -2.20
CA PHE A 205 1.18 -12.96 -3.32
C PHE A 205 1.14 -14.48 -3.52
N GLU A 206 0.93 -15.25 -2.45
CA GLU A 206 0.79 -16.71 -2.54
C GLU A 206 -0.43 -17.12 -3.39
N ARG A 207 -1.58 -16.52 -3.11
CA ARG A 207 -2.84 -16.85 -3.81
C ARG A 207 -2.89 -16.37 -5.26
N ASN A 208 -2.11 -15.35 -5.58
CA ASN A 208 -2.13 -14.73 -6.91
C ASN A 208 -0.98 -15.21 -7.81
N LYS A 209 -0.54 -16.46 -7.65
CA LYS A 209 0.43 -17.11 -8.55
C LYS A 209 -0.21 -17.23 -9.94
N THR A 210 0.03 -16.26 -10.81
CA THR A 210 -0.35 -16.36 -12.22
C THR A 210 0.79 -17.03 -12.99
N THR A 211 0.47 -18.12 -13.68
CA THR A 211 1.39 -18.70 -14.66
C THR A 211 1.43 -17.74 -15.85
N ILE A 212 2.41 -16.87 -15.86
CA ILE A 212 2.62 -15.97 -17.00
C ILE A 212 3.55 -16.69 -17.97
N LYS A 213 3.13 -16.80 -19.21
CA LYS A 213 3.99 -17.33 -20.27
C LYS A 213 5.17 -16.38 -20.46
N ARG A 214 6.38 -16.87 -20.25
CA ARG A 214 7.59 -16.10 -20.51
C ARG A 214 7.73 -15.91 -22.02
N ASN A 215 7.63 -14.68 -22.46
CA ASN A 215 8.03 -14.33 -23.82
C ASN A 215 9.56 -14.36 -23.86
N HIS A 216 10.13 -15.00 -24.87
CA HIS A 216 11.57 -15.07 -25.03
C HIS A 216 12.05 -13.86 -25.84
N TYR A 217 12.46 -12.81 -25.14
CA TYR A 217 13.14 -11.68 -25.76
C TYR A 217 14.62 -12.04 -25.95
N SER A 218 15.23 -11.54 -27.02
CA SER A 218 16.65 -11.76 -27.31
C SER A 218 17.55 -11.07 -26.28
N LYS A 219 17.11 -9.89 -25.80
CA LYS A 219 17.83 -9.12 -24.77
C LYS A 219 17.17 -9.31 -23.39
N LYS A 220 17.99 -9.41 -22.35
CA LYS A 220 17.50 -9.48 -20.97
C LYS A 220 17.04 -8.10 -20.48
N ILE A 221 16.02 -8.10 -19.64
CA ILE A 221 15.35 -6.88 -19.14
C ILE A 221 15.80 -6.58 -17.71
N ILE A 222 16.20 -5.35 -17.46
CA ILE A 222 16.43 -4.77 -16.13
C ILE A 222 15.27 -3.82 -15.84
N LEU A 223 14.50 -4.10 -14.79
CA LEU A 223 13.28 -3.37 -14.48
C LEU A 223 13.54 -2.35 -13.36
N PHE A 224 13.08 -1.12 -13.56
CA PHE A 224 13.05 -0.06 -12.55
C PHE A 224 11.60 0.17 -12.15
N ALA A 225 11.16 -0.49 -11.10
CA ALA A 225 9.75 -0.54 -10.67
C ALA A 225 9.41 0.62 -9.73
N SER A 226 8.35 1.35 -10.06
CA SER A 226 7.77 2.41 -9.20
C SER A 226 8.75 3.55 -8.88
N LEU A 227 9.54 3.99 -9.85
CA LEU A 227 10.47 5.12 -9.65
C LEU A 227 9.73 6.41 -9.27
N TYR A 228 10.20 7.05 -8.22
CA TYR A 228 9.75 8.38 -7.81
C TYR A 228 10.46 9.47 -8.62
N LYS A 229 9.92 10.69 -8.52
CA LYS A 229 10.48 11.90 -9.14
C LYS A 229 11.98 11.99 -8.87
N ASN A 230 12.75 12.15 -9.94
CA ASN A 230 14.22 12.33 -9.98
C ASN A 230 15.05 11.07 -9.70
N GLU A 231 14.49 9.93 -9.31
CA GLU A 231 15.28 8.69 -9.14
C GLU A 231 15.97 8.27 -10.45
N HIS A 232 15.33 8.47 -11.60
CA HIS A 232 15.93 8.20 -12.92
C HIS A 232 17.21 9.03 -13.15
N LYS A 233 17.31 10.24 -12.57
CA LYS A 233 18.51 11.07 -12.66
C LYS A 233 19.63 10.54 -11.79
N ILE A 234 19.29 10.07 -10.56
CA ILE A 234 20.25 9.46 -9.64
C ILE A 234 20.83 8.17 -10.24
N LEU A 235 19.99 7.41 -10.98
CA LEU A 235 20.36 6.14 -11.59
C LEU A 235 20.90 6.29 -13.01
N PHE A 236 21.23 7.51 -13.45
CA PHE A 236 21.66 7.80 -14.83
C PHE A 236 22.88 6.96 -15.24
N ASN A 237 23.88 6.85 -14.36
CA ASN A 237 25.08 6.05 -14.63
C ASN A 237 24.76 4.56 -14.80
N VAL A 238 23.79 4.08 -14.01
CA VAL A 238 23.31 2.68 -14.10
C VAL A 238 22.65 2.44 -15.47
N LEU A 239 21.79 3.37 -15.92
CA LEU A 239 21.11 3.25 -17.22
C LEU A 239 22.13 3.17 -18.37
N ASN A 240 23.17 4.02 -18.33
CA ASN A 240 24.28 3.97 -19.31
C ASN A 240 24.98 2.60 -19.33
N LYS A 241 25.27 2.03 -18.15
CA LYS A 241 25.93 0.73 -18.04
C LYS A 241 25.05 -0.40 -18.62
N ILE A 242 23.75 -0.36 -18.34
CA ILE A 242 22.76 -1.36 -18.82
C ILE A 242 22.78 -1.40 -20.36
N TYR A 243 22.68 -0.25 -21.00
CA TYR A 243 22.71 -0.13 -22.45
C TYR A 243 24.02 -0.71 -23.03
N ARG A 244 25.17 -0.28 -22.51
CA ARG A 244 26.49 -0.70 -22.98
C ARG A 244 26.73 -2.21 -22.88
N LYS A 245 26.03 -2.88 -21.95
CA LYS A 245 26.11 -4.34 -21.75
C LYS A 245 25.05 -5.13 -22.54
N GLY A 246 24.27 -4.44 -23.39
CA GLY A 246 23.29 -5.08 -24.27
C GLY A 246 21.99 -5.51 -23.62
N PHE A 247 21.64 -4.92 -22.47
CA PHE A 247 20.35 -5.14 -21.80
C PHE A 247 19.37 -4.04 -22.18
N ILE A 248 18.07 -4.29 -21.94
CA ILE A 248 17.01 -3.26 -22.05
C ILE A 248 16.63 -2.80 -20.65
N ALA A 249 16.60 -1.48 -20.43
CA ALA A 249 16.06 -0.92 -19.19
C ALA A 249 14.55 -0.67 -19.37
N VAL A 250 13.72 -1.16 -18.45
CA VAL A 250 12.28 -0.85 -18.42
C VAL A 250 12.01 0.00 -17.18
N ILE A 251 11.44 1.18 -17.37
CA ILE A 251 11.15 2.13 -16.28
C ILE A 251 9.63 2.24 -16.10
N ALA A 252 9.17 1.86 -14.90
CA ALA A 252 7.77 2.08 -14.48
C ALA A 252 7.77 3.22 -13.46
N PRO A 253 7.34 4.43 -13.82
CA PRO A 253 7.23 5.52 -12.84
C PRO A 253 6.12 5.24 -11.81
N ARG A 254 6.30 5.68 -10.58
CA ARG A 254 5.29 5.57 -9.51
C ARG A 254 3.99 6.29 -9.88
N HIS A 255 4.11 7.40 -10.59
CA HIS A 255 2.98 8.18 -11.11
C HIS A 255 3.14 8.32 -12.62
N ILE A 256 2.17 7.82 -13.37
CA ILE A 256 2.20 7.84 -14.84
C ILE A 256 2.44 9.26 -15.39
N SER A 257 1.94 10.28 -14.69
CA SER A 257 2.19 11.69 -15.06
C SER A 257 3.68 12.07 -15.11
N GLN A 258 4.58 11.23 -14.61
CA GLN A 258 6.04 11.45 -14.71
C GLN A 258 6.64 10.82 -15.96
N ALA A 259 5.91 9.97 -16.69
CA ALA A 259 6.44 9.23 -17.85
C ALA A 259 7.01 10.19 -18.91
N GLU A 260 6.25 11.20 -19.28
CA GLU A 260 6.66 12.21 -20.27
C GLU A 260 7.94 12.95 -19.85
N LYS A 261 8.05 13.31 -18.57
CA LYS A 261 9.24 14.01 -18.05
C LYS A 261 10.48 13.11 -18.09
N ILE A 262 10.31 11.83 -17.78
CA ILE A 262 11.40 10.84 -17.82
C ILE A 262 11.81 10.63 -19.28
N TYR A 263 10.83 10.48 -20.19
CA TYR A 263 11.04 10.32 -21.61
C TYR A 263 11.89 11.49 -22.16
N ASN A 264 11.45 12.73 -21.93
CA ASN A 264 12.14 13.93 -22.41
C ASN A 264 13.57 14.03 -21.87
N PHE A 265 13.74 13.72 -20.57
CA PHE A 265 15.08 13.75 -19.94
C PHE A 265 16.02 12.74 -20.61
N LEU A 266 15.56 11.51 -20.82
CA LEU A 266 16.41 10.44 -21.37
C LEU A 266 16.71 10.67 -22.87
N THR A 267 15.73 11.11 -23.65
CA THR A 267 15.91 11.44 -25.06
C THR A 267 16.91 12.60 -25.23
N LEU A 268 16.84 13.64 -24.38
CA LEU A 268 17.79 14.75 -24.38
C LEU A 268 19.22 14.32 -23.99
N ASN A 269 19.37 13.15 -23.41
CA ASN A 269 20.68 12.56 -23.06
C ASN A 269 21.03 11.39 -24.01
N ASP A 270 20.52 11.45 -25.22
CA ASP A 270 20.87 10.59 -26.38
C ASP A 270 20.49 9.09 -26.24
N PHE A 271 19.55 8.74 -25.32
CA PHE A 271 19.01 7.39 -25.29
C PHE A 271 17.91 7.19 -26.34
N ASN A 272 17.87 6.01 -26.95
CA ASN A 272 16.76 5.56 -27.77
C ASN A 272 15.63 5.03 -26.85
N VAL A 273 14.61 5.87 -26.63
CA VAL A 273 13.54 5.65 -25.62
C VAL A 273 12.20 5.38 -26.32
N GLY A 274 11.47 4.36 -25.89
CA GLY A 274 10.10 4.07 -26.33
C GLY A 274 9.09 4.20 -25.19
N LEU A 275 7.84 4.55 -25.55
CA LEU A 275 6.70 4.50 -24.63
C LEU A 275 5.96 3.17 -24.84
N TYR A 276 5.69 2.44 -23.77
CA TYR A 276 5.05 1.12 -23.87
C TYR A 276 3.66 1.19 -24.50
N SER A 277 2.94 2.31 -24.34
CA SER A 277 1.64 2.52 -24.99
C SER A 277 1.74 2.54 -26.53
N GLU A 278 2.91 2.88 -27.06
CA GLU A 278 3.16 2.95 -28.52
C GLU A 278 3.79 1.67 -29.05
N THR A 279 4.78 1.13 -28.32
CA THR A 279 5.57 -0.03 -28.78
C THR A 279 4.87 -1.37 -28.53
N GLY A 280 4.01 -1.43 -27.50
CA GLY A 280 3.49 -2.70 -27.01
C GLY A 280 4.63 -3.63 -26.60
N ASP A 281 4.55 -4.89 -27.03
CA ASP A 281 5.56 -5.91 -26.76
C ASP A 281 6.72 -5.92 -27.80
N SER A 282 6.68 -5.02 -28.79
CA SER A 282 7.71 -4.91 -29.85
C SER A 282 8.70 -3.79 -29.51
N PHE A 283 9.50 -4.02 -28.47
CA PHE A 283 10.39 -2.98 -27.91
C PHE A 283 11.90 -3.33 -27.92
N GLU A 284 12.30 -4.43 -28.55
CA GLU A 284 13.70 -4.89 -28.49
C GLU A 284 14.70 -3.96 -29.18
N ASP A 285 14.22 -3.07 -30.05
CA ASP A 285 15.05 -2.08 -30.75
C ASP A 285 15.37 -0.84 -29.90
N TYR A 286 14.70 -0.71 -28.75
CA TYR A 286 14.91 0.41 -27.84
C TYR A 286 15.95 0.07 -26.76
N GLU A 287 16.58 1.10 -26.24
CA GLU A 287 17.50 1.00 -25.08
C GLU A 287 16.74 1.05 -23.79
N ILE A 288 15.72 1.92 -23.74
CA ILE A 288 14.88 2.15 -22.56
C ILE A 288 13.41 2.17 -22.97
N ILE A 289 12.58 1.48 -22.21
CA ILE A 289 11.12 1.51 -22.36
C ILE A 289 10.51 2.13 -21.10
N ILE A 290 9.59 3.05 -21.27
CA ILE A 290 8.85 3.66 -20.17
C ILE A 290 7.43 3.13 -20.16
N ILE A 291 7.01 2.54 -19.05
CA ILE A 291 5.63 2.07 -18.83
C ILE A 291 4.76 3.29 -18.48
N ASP A 292 3.99 3.75 -19.44
CA ASP A 292 3.14 4.93 -19.36
C ASP A 292 1.64 4.60 -19.21
N SER A 293 1.32 3.36 -18.82
CA SER A 293 -0.07 2.88 -18.67
C SER A 293 -0.24 2.03 -17.42
N PHE A 294 -1.44 2.03 -16.84
CA PHE A 294 -1.75 1.30 -15.61
C PHE A 294 -1.82 -0.21 -15.84
N GLY A 295 -1.43 -0.98 -14.80
CA GLY A 295 -1.63 -2.43 -14.75
C GLY A 295 -0.61 -3.27 -15.49
N LYS A 296 0.37 -2.65 -16.15
CA LYS A 296 1.35 -3.36 -16.99
C LYS A 296 2.57 -3.85 -16.21
N LEU A 297 2.91 -3.20 -15.09
CA LEU A 297 4.12 -3.49 -14.30
C LEU A 297 4.23 -4.97 -13.91
N LYS A 298 3.12 -5.60 -13.55
CA LYS A 298 3.10 -7.01 -13.13
C LYS A 298 3.67 -7.96 -14.20
N ASN A 299 3.38 -7.68 -15.48
CA ASN A 299 3.90 -8.49 -16.59
C ASN A 299 5.43 -8.43 -16.63
N PHE A 300 5.99 -7.25 -16.39
CA PHE A 300 7.44 -7.04 -16.45
C PHE A 300 8.19 -7.72 -15.29
N TYR A 301 7.56 -7.95 -14.14
CA TYR A 301 8.21 -8.72 -13.08
C TYR A 301 8.57 -10.15 -13.55
N ASN A 302 7.71 -10.76 -14.37
CA ASN A 302 7.96 -12.12 -14.89
C ASN A 302 9.03 -12.13 -15.99
N LEU A 303 9.19 -11.00 -16.69
CA LEU A 303 10.11 -10.88 -17.83
C LEU A 303 11.51 -10.40 -17.42
N SER A 304 11.62 -9.73 -16.26
CA SER A 304 12.87 -9.09 -15.86
C SER A 304 13.85 -10.06 -15.21
N SER A 305 15.13 -9.86 -15.49
CA SER A 305 16.23 -10.62 -14.91
C SER A 305 16.72 -9.99 -13.59
N LEU A 306 16.40 -8.72 -13.36
CA LEU A 306 16.77 -7.96 -12.16
C LEU A 306 15.79 -6.79 -12.02
N THR A 307 15.39 -6.48 -10.79
CA THR A 307 14.48 -5.37 -10.53
C THR A 307 15.07 -4.41 -9.49
N PHE A 308 15.11 -3.12 -9.80
CA PHE A 308 15.30 -2.06 -8.81
C PHE A 308 13.92 -1.54 -8.36
N VAL A 309 13.70 -1.44 -7.04
CA VAL A 309 12.43 -0.92 -6.52
C VAL A 309 12.61 0.52 -6.03
N GLY A 310 11.90 1.43 -6.68
CA GLY A 310 11.96 2.87 -6.43
C GLY A 310 11.35 3.30 -5.09
N GLY A 311 11.49 4.61 -4.83
CA GLY A 311 11.17 5.22 -3.53
C GLY A 311 12.30 5.08 -2.54
N SER A 312 13.15 4.09 -2.73
CA SER A 312 14.25 3.74 -1.82
C SER A 312 15.42 4.72 -1.88
N LEU A 313 15.52 5.54 -2.92
CA LEU A 313 16.52 6.63 -3.02
C LEU A 313 15.95 7.97 -2.54
N THR A 314 14.72 8.01 -2.09
CA THR A 314 14.05 9.24 -1.63
C THR A 314 13.50 9.03 -0.21
N LYS A 315 13.20 10.12 0.49
CA LYS A 315 12.60 10.11 1.83
C LYS A 315 11.19 9.48 1.88
N ARG A 316 10.63 9.10 0.73
CA ARG A 316 9.32 8.42 0.64
C ARG A 316 9.38 6.99 1.14
N GLY A 317 10.56 6.36 1.06
CA GLY A 317 10.75 4.97 1.41
C GLY A 317 10.42 4.01 0.27
N VAL A 318 11.02 2.83 0.33
CA VAL A 318 10.91 1.78 -0.69
C VAL A 318 9.45 1.42 -0.97
N GLN A 319 9.14 1.16 -2.23
CA GLN A 319 7.82 0.72 -2.65
C GLN A 319 7.64 -0.80 -2.45
N ASN A 320 6.66 -1.41 -3.08
CA ASN A 320 6.30 -2.82 -2.89
C ASN A 320 7.41 -3.75 -3.40
N ILE A 321 8.17 -4.34 -2.48
CA ILE A 321 9.23 -5.32 -2.79
C ILE A 321 8.67 -6.74 -2.91
N LEU A 322 7.56 -7.04 -2.26
CA LEU A 322 7.04 -8.42 -2.19
C LEU A 322 6.56 -8.91 -3.57
N GLU A 323 6.04 -7.99 -4.38
CA GLU A 323 5.54 -8.35 -5.70
C GLU A 323 6.66 -8.88 -6.63
N PRO A 324 7.76 -8.14 -6.88
CA PRO A 324 8.83 -8.72 -7.70
C PRO A 324 9.45 -9.98 -7.09
N ILE A 325 9.62 -10.02 -5.76
CA ILE A 325 10.16 -11.21 -5.07
C ILE A 325 9.27 -12.43 -5.29
N SER A 326 7.95 -12.27 -5.30
CA SER A 326 7.02 -13.38 -5.55
C SER A 326 7.20 -14.01 -6.96
N PHE A 327 7.80 -13.28 -7.90
CA PHE A 327 8.18 -13.76 -9.24
C PHE A 327 9.62 -14.29 -9.30
N GLU A 328 10.29 -14.46 -8.15
CA GLU A 328 11.69 -14.87 -8.07
C GLU A 328 12.66 -13.86 -8.72
N ASN A 329 12.24 -12.59 -8.77
CA ASN A 329 13.12 -11.53 -9.26
C ASN A 329 14.19 -11.22 -8.21
N PRO A 330 15.48 -11.18 -8.60
CA PRO A 330 16.48 -10.53 -7.77
C PRO A 330 16.11 -9.05 -7.63
N VAL A 331 16.09 -8.54 -6.40
CA VAL A 331 15.66 -7.16 -6.14
C VAL A 331 16.80 -6.35 -5.53
N ILE A 332 17.06 -5.17 -6.11
CA ILE A 332 17.96 -4.14 -5.54
C ILE A 332 17.10 -3.01 -4.98
N ILE A 333 17.49 -2.50 -3.80
CA ILE A 333 16.86 -1.34 -3.17
C ILE A 333 17.92 -0.40 -2.59
N GLY A 334 17.54 0.85 -2.39
CA GLY A 334 18.37 1.88 -1.75
C GLY A 334 18.13 1.98 -0.24
N PRO A 335 18.71 3.02 0.41
CA PRO A 335 18.80 3.10 1.88
C PRO A 335 17.51 3.43 2.62
N ASN A 336 16.50 4.01 1.97
CA ASN A 336 15.30 4.48 2.67
C ASN A 336 14.26 3.35 2.77
N ILE A 337 14.33 2.57 3.86
CA ILE A 337 13.59 1.32 4.05
C ILE A 337 12.67 1.33 5.28
N GLU A 338 12.48 2.47 5.94
CA GLU A 338 11.73 2.56 7.22
C GLU A 338 10.34 1.91 7.17
N ASN A 339 9.74 1.95 6.06
CA ASN A 339 8.39 1.37 5.85
C ASN A 339 8.32 -0.14 5.61
N UNK A 340 9.37 -0.71 5.39
CA UNK A 340 9.49 -1.97 5.20
C UNK A 340 10.60 -2.44 5.87
N HIS A 341 11.05 -2.03 7.03
CA HIS A 341 12.35 -2.32 7.66
C HIS A 341 12.53 -3.78 8.04
N GLU A 342 11.61 -4.31 8.80
CA GLU A 342 11.69 -5.70 9.29
C GLU A 342 11.68 -6.70 8.14
N GLU A 343 10.80 -6.49 7.17
CA GLU A 343 10.70 -7.33 5.97
C GLU A 343 12.03 -7.37 5.21
N ILE A 344 12.67 -6.22 5.06
CA ILE A 344 13.94 -6.09 4.33
C ILE A 344 15.09 -6.73 5.12
N MET A 345 15.11 -6.56 6.44
CA MET A 345 16.14 -7.18 7.26
C MET A 345 16.05 -8.72 7.22
N ASN A 346 14.83 -9.27 7.26
CA ASN A 346 14.63 -10.72 7.13
C ASN A 346 15.12 -11.21 5.75
N LEU A 347 14.70 -10.52 4.69
CA LEU A 347 15.15 -10.85 3.32
C LEU A 347 16.68 -10.75 3.17
N LYS A 348 17.30 -9.74 3.79
CA LYS A 348 18.77 -9.57 3.76
C LYS A 348 19.46 -10.72 4.47
N ASN A 349 18.97 -11.11 5.64
CA ASN A 349 19.54 -12.23 6.41
C ASN A 349 19.46 -13.56 5.62
N ASP A 350 18.41 -13.73 4.83
CA ASP A 350 18.21 -14.90 3.97
C ASP A 350 18.91 -14.78 2.61
N ASN A 351 19.68 -13.72 2.37
CA ASN A 351 20.29 -13.41 1.07
C ASN A 351 19.26 -13.36 -0.06
N GLY A 352 18.07 -12.82 0.24
CA GLY A 352 16.93 -12.73 -0.68
C GLY A 352 16.68 -11.34 -1.26
N ILE A 353 17.54 -10.36 -0.93
CA ILE A 353 17.45 -8.98 -1.44
C ILE A 353 18.84 -8.32 -1.39
N LEU A 354 19.06 -7.36 -2.30
CA LEU A 354 20.28 -6.56 -2.35
C LEU A 354 19.95 -5.15 -1.82
N TYR A 355 20.46 -4.86 -0.64
CA TYR A 355 20.22 -3.58 0.05
C TYR A 355 21.52 -2.74 0.00
N GLY A 356 21.44 -1.64 -0.74
CA GLY A 356 22.59 -0.71 -0.79
C GLY A 356 22.43 0.48 0.17
N UNK A 357 23.25 0.75 0.79
CA UNK A 357 23.34 1.75 1.67
C UNK A 357 23.52 3.10 1.14
N ASN A 358 24.03 3.03 -0.04
CA ASN A 358 24.26 4.27 -0.79
C ASN A 358 24.30 4.01 -2.30
N ILE A 359 24.38 5.10 -3.10
CA ILE A 359 24.35 4.96 -4.57
C ILE A 359 25.55 4.15 -5.11
N VAL A 360 26.70 4.26 -4.48
CA VAL A 360 27.92 3.54 -4.93
C VAL A 360 27.72 2.02 -4.79
N GLU A 361 27.15 1.56 -3.66
CA GLU A 361 26.83 0.14 -3.46
C GLU A 361 25.81 -0.35 -4.48
N ILE A 362 24.79 0.47 -4.77
CA ILE A 362 23.76 0.14 -5.77
C ILE A 362 24.41 0.01 -7.15
N GLU A 363 25.27 0.96 -7.54
CA GLU A 363 26.00 0.90 -8.83
C GLU A 363 26.88 -0.36 -8.91
N ASN A 364 27.53 -0.75 -7.80
CA ASN A 364 28.33 -1.97 -7.73
C ASN A 364 27.47 -3.23 -7.88
N TYR A 365 26.30 -3.28 -7.26
CA TYR A 365 25.37 -4.41 -7.46
C TYR A 365 24.97 -4.54 -8.93
N PHE A 366 24.63 -3.42 -9.57
CA PHE A 366 24.30 -3.44 -11.01
C PHE A 366 25.49 -3.88 -11.84
N GLU A 367 26.68 -3.36 -11.59
CA GLU A 367 27.88 -3.72 -12.34
C GLU A 367 28.17 -5.24 -12.24
N THR A 368 28.09 -5.78 -11.03
CA THR A 368 28.30 -7.23 -10.82
C THR A 368 27.21 -8.03 -11.53
N ALA A 369 25.94 -7.63 -11.41
CA ALA A 369 24.82 -8.33 -12.04
C ALA A 369 24.90 -8.28 -13.58
N LEU A 370 25.29 -7.15 -14.15
CA LEU A 370 25.40 -6.99 -15.61
C LEU A 370 26.55 -7.83 -16.20
N ASN A 371 27.54 -8.18 -15.39
CA ASN A 371 28.63 -9.08 -15.80
C ASN A 371 28.23 -10.56 -15.68
N ASP A 372 27.42 -10.91 -14.66
CA ASP A 372 26.95 -12.29 -14.47
C ASP A 372 25.54 -12.30 -13.87
N ILE A 373 24.55 -12.02 -14.70
CA ILE A 373 23.14 -11.93 -14.30
C ILE A 373 22.57 -13.28 -13.82
N GLU A 374 23.14 -14.40 -14.30
CA GLU A 374 22.66 -15.74 -13.95
C GLU A 374 22.92 -16.05 -12.46
N SER A 375 24.06 -15.62 -11.94
CA SER A 375 24.40 -15.82 -10.51
C SER A 375 23.40 -15.14 -9.58
N PHE A 376 22.75 -14.07 -10.02
CA PHE A 376 21.76 -13.31 -9.23
C PHE A 376 20.41 -14.03 -9.10
N LYS A 377 20.11 -15.02 -9.95
CA LYS A 377 18.85 -15.79 -9.85
C LYS A 377 18.66 -16.40 -8.47
N LYS A 378 19.73 -16.83 -7.83
CA LYS A 378 19.71 -17.41 -6.49
C LYS A 378 19.11 -16.43 -5.46
N ILE A 379 19.40 -15.13 -5.61
CA ILE A 379 18.86 -14.09 -4.71
C ILE A 379 17.33 -14.05 -4.82
N GLY A 380 16.79 -14.08 -6.04
CA GLY A 380 15.33 -14.11 -6.26
C GLY A 380 14.68 -15.35 -5.65
N VAL A 381 15.30 -16.53 -5.84
CA VAL A 381 14.83 -17.81 -5.26
C VAL A 381 14.82 -17.73 -3.72
N ASN A 382 15.92 -17.25 -3.12
CA ASN A 382 16.03 -17.07 -1.67
C ASN A 382 14.95 -16.11 -1.16
N GLY A 383 14.77 -14.98 -1.85
CA GLY A 383 13.73 -13.98 -1.49
C GLY A 383 12.35 -14.58 -1.47
N LYS A 384 11.99 -15.32 -2.52
CA LYS A 384 10.69 -15.99 -2.59
C LYS A 384 10.51 -17.00 -1.45
N LYS A 385 11.52 -17.83 -1.20
CA LYS A 385 11.50 -18.82 -0.10
C LYS A 385 11.31 -18.12 1.24
N SER A 386 11.99 -16.98 1.45
CA SER A 386 11.87 -16.19 2.69
C SER A 386 10.42 -15.71 2.89
N ILE A 387 9.80 -15.11 1.85
CA ILE A 387 8.42 -14.61 1.99
C ILE A 387 7.38 -15.74 2.12
N GLU A 388 7.61 -16.91 1.53
CA GLU A 388 6.74 -18.10 1.66
C GLU A 388 6.74 -18.65 3.10
N GLY A 389 7.78 -18.42 3.85
CA GLY A 389 7.89 -18.79 5.27
C GLY A 389 6.91 -18.03 6.18
N PHE A 390 6.35 -16.96 5.73
CA PHE A 390 5.38 -16.15 6.47
C PHE A 390 3.93 -16.31 6.03
N UNK A 391 3.45 -17.15 5.36
CA UNK A 391 2.21 -17.43 4.90
C UNK A 391 1.33 -17.81 6.01
N GLY A 392 0.24 -17.74 5.91
CA GLY A 392 -0.84 -18.10 6.85
C GLY A 392 -1.24 -16.96 7.80
N VAL A 393 -0.70 -15.78 7.60
CA VAL A 393 -0.97 -14.59 8.44
C VAL A 393 -2.46 -14.26 8.46
N THR A 394 -3.14 -14.32 7.32
CA THR A 394 -4.59 -14.03 7.23
C THR A 394 -5.38 -14.93 8.20
N LYS A 395 -5.02 -16.20 8.32
CA LYS A 395 -5.69 -17.13 9.22
C LYS A 395 -5.53 -16.67 10.69
N GLU A 396 -4.32 -16.29 11.10
CA GLU A 396 -4.07 -15.80 12.46
C GLU A 396 -4.93 -14.57 12.79
N TYR A 397 -5.03 -13.63 11.84
CA TYR A 397 -5.91 -12.46 11.98
C TYR A 397 -7.38 -12.89 12.13
N ILE A 398 -7.87 -13.79 11.28
CA ILE A 398 -9.27 -14.25 11.30
C ILE A 398 -9.56 -14.96 12.63
N ASP A 399 -8.69 -15.83 13.07
CA ASP A 399 -8.85 -16.56 14.35
C ASP A 399 -8.91 -15.55 15.52
N PHE A 400 -7.98 -14.57 15.56
CA PHE A 400 -7.98 -13.54 16.59
C PHE A 400 -9.27 -12.70 16.57
N LEU A 401 -9.66 -12.22 15.39
CA LEU A 401 -10.84 -11.35 15.23
C LEU A 401 -12.14 -12.11 15.63
N THR A 402 -12.23 -13.40 15.29
CA THR A 402 -13.37 -14.24 15.66
C THR A 402 -13.43 -14.47 17.17
N GLN A 403 -12.32 -14.88 17.78
CA GLN A 403 -12.22 -15.14 19.22
C GLN A 403 -12.55 -13.90 20.07
N ASN A 404 -12.32 -12.71 19.54
CA ASN A 404 -12.57 -11.45 20.25
C ASN A 404 -13.88 -10.76 19.83
N ASN A 405 -14.76 -11.47 19.09
CA ASN A 405 -16.10 -10.99 18.67
C ASN A 405 -15.99 -9.67 17.86
N LEU A 406 -15.05 -9.63 16.89
CA LEU A 406 -14.91 -8.55 15.91
C LEU A 406 -15.48 -8.97 14.55
N ILE A 407 -15.60 -10.27 14.32
CA ILE A 407 -16.35 -10.87 13.20
C ILE A 407 -17.63 -11.43 13.80
N LEU A 408 -18.81 -10.92 13.36
CA LEU A 408 -20.10 -11.19 13.99
C LEU A 408 -21.02 -12.06 13.12
#